data_de796610303076c80a21604199318200
#
_entry.id   de796610303076c80a21604199318200
#
_cell.length_a   1.000
_cell.length_b   1.000
_cell.length_c   1.000
_cell.angle_alpha   90.00
_cell.angle_beta   90.00
_cell.angle_gamma   90.00
#
_symmetry.space_group_name_H-M   'P 1'
#
loop_
_entity.id
_entity.type
_entity.pdbx_description
1 polymer ?
#
loop_
_entity_poly.entity_id
_entity_poly.type
_entity_poly.pdbx_seq_one_letter_code
_entity_poly.pdbx_strand_id
1 'polypeptide(L)'
;MCIRDRIRTYLKNRTNLRLTEIVTMAGGEDCKISKTQIMDGIIPIERHGIDRHSYVFCIGGGAFLDVIGLSAATAHRGVRLVRFPTTTLAQDDSGVGVKNGINAFGKKNFIGAFAVPYAVVNDFQFLYTQSDHNNRSGLSEAVKVALVKDGVFFDWLEENVEALHALKPAALEEAVERSAILHARHIALGGDPFETGSSRPLDFGHWTAHKMEQLTDFELSHADAVSVGVALDTLYSARCGWLAEEDAWRAVGLLRGLQLPVWHESLDLRDGEGRRLVYRGLEEFREHLGGELTVLMLEGVGQGVDRHSVDEALHEACIEELKTASQEGIPT
;
A
#
# COMPACT_ATOMS: atom_id res chain seq x y z
N MET A 1 19.66 23.47 3.33
CA MET A 1 18.53 24.14 4.04
C MET A 1 17.55 23.05 4.43
N CYS A 2 17.20 22.95 5.71
CA CYS A 2 16.27 21.90 6.21
C CYS A 2 14.87 22.10 5.58
N ILE A 3 14.12 21.01 5.37
CA ILE A 3 12.76 21.07 4.80
C ILE A 3 11.86 22.03 5.58
N ARG A 4 11.96 22.07 6.91
CA ARG A 4 11.23 23.04 7.75
C ARG A 4 11.51 24.49 7.39
N ASP A 5 12.77 24.81 7.10
CA ASP A 5 13.16 26.18 6.74
C ASP A 5 12.65 26.56 5.35
N ARG A 6 12.62 25.61 4.41
CA ARG A 6 12.03 25.80 3.08
C ARG A 6 10.53 26.10 3.20
N ILE A 7 9.80 25.31 3.98
CA ILE A 7 8.37 25.50 4.23
C ILE A 7 8.11 26.89 4.86
N ARG A 8 8.87 27.25 5.90
CA ARG A 8 8.75 28.58 6.54
C ARG A 8 9.00 29.70 5.55
N THR A 9 10.05 29.59 4.75
CA THR A 9 10.41 30.60 3.75
C THR A 9 9.33 30.73 2.68
N TYR A 10 8.81 29.59 2.19
CA TYR A 10 7.74 29.59 1.20
C TYR A 10 6.47 30.27 1.72
N LEU A 11 6.02 29.88 2.92
CA LEU A 11 4.77 30.39 3.51
C LEU A 11 4.90 31.85 4.00
N LYS A 12 6.09 32.28 4.42
CA LYS A 12 6.32 33.69 4.86
C LYS A 12 5.97 34.72 3.78
N ASN A 13 6.10 34.32 2.51
CA ASN A 13 5.81 35.20 1.37
C ASN A 13 4.37 35.07 0.85
N ARG A 14 3.50 34.31 1.53
CA ARG A 14 2.10 34.08 1.16
C ARG A 14 1.18 34.86 2.13
N THR A 15 0.56 35.92 1.66
CA THR A 15 -0.26 36.80 2.50
C THR A 15 -1.61 36.23 2.93
N ASN A 16 -2.09 35.22 2.23
CA ASN A 16 -3.37 34.55 2.48
C ASN A 16 -3.26 33.26 3.34
N LEU A 17 -2.04 32.88 3.73
CA LEU A 17 -1.79 31.72 4.59
C LEU A 17 -0.99 32.13 5.83
N ARG A 18 -1.45 31.69 7.00
CA ARG A 18 -0.75 31.86 8.26
C ARG A 18 -0.26 30.53 8.76
N LEU A 19 1.06 30.34 8.79
CA LEU A 19 1.67 29.18 9.45
C LEU A 19 1.62 29.38 10.99
N THR A 20 0.98 28.46 11.70
CA THR A 20 0.89 28.48 13.16
C THR A 20 2.06 27.73 13.79
N GLU A 21 2.26 26.48 13.43
CA GLU A 21 3.31 25.60 13.97
C GLU A 21 3.77 24.59 12.93
N ILE A 22 5.01 24.11 13.04
CA ILE A 22 5.51 22.92 12.36
C ILE A 22 5.86 21.90 13.43
N VAL A 23 5.09 20.83 13.50
CA VAL A 23 5.32 19.70 14.40
C VAL A 23 6.12 18.63 13.67
N THR A 24 7.15 18.09 14.33
CA THR A 24 7.91 16.94 13.85
C THR A 24 7.61 15.74 14.73
N MET A 25 7.20 14.66 14.11
CA MET A 25 6.83 13.41 14.78
C MET A 25 7.60 12.24 14.18
N ALA A 26 7.64 11.09 14.88
CA ALA A 26 8.22 9.88 14.35
C ALA A 26 7.42 9.39 13.13
N GLY A 27 8.12 8.86 12.13
CA GLY A 27 7.56 8.18 10.96
C GLY A 27 7.84 6.69 11.01
N GLY A 28 7.56 5.99 9.90
CA GLY A 28 7.67 4.54 9.81
C GLY A 28 6.41 3.84 10.37
N GLU A 29 6.32 2.52 10.22
CA GLU A 29 5.14 1.75 10.66
C GLU A 29 4.96 1.82 12.19
N ASP A 30 6.02 1.98 12.95
CA ASP A 30 5.98 2.18 14.41
C ASP A 30 5.08 3.34 14.84
N CYS A 31 4.90 4.33 13.98
CA CYS A 31 3.98 5.43 14.29
C CYS A 31 2.52 4.98 14.43
N LYS A 32 2.12 3.89 13.79
CA LYS A 32 0.76 3.33 13.92
C LYS A 32 0.53 2.54 15.20
N ILE A 33 1.58 2.12 15.89
CA ILE A 33 1.51 1.30 17.13
C ILE A 33 1.35 2.19 18.37
N SER A 34 1.85 3.41 18.32
CA SER A 34 1.83 4.32 19.44
C SER A 34 0.44 4.94 19.64
N LYS A 35 -0.22 4.57 20.74
CA LYS A 35 -1.54 5.12 21.14
C LYS A 35 -1.55 6.64 21.35
N THR A 36 -0.38 7.25 21.56
CA THR A 36 -0.26 8.69 21.81
C THR A 36 -0.21 9.50 20.52
N GLN A 37 0.17 8.92 19.40
CA GLN A 37 0.43 9.68 18.17
C GLN A 37 -0.81 10.35 17.57
N ILE A 38 -2.00 9.75 17.69
CA ILE A 38 -3.24 10.45 17.31
C ILE A 38 -3.39 11.73 18.14
N MET A 39 -3.17 11.63 19.46
CA MET A 39 -3.25 12.81 20.34
C MET A 39 -2.17 13.81 20.03
N ASP A 40 -0.96 13.38 19.67
CA ASP A 40 0.13 14.24 19.26
C ASP A 40 -0.23 15.03 17.98
N GLY A 41 -1.05 14.45 17.10
CA GLY A 41 -1.63 15.14 15.95
C GLY A 41 -2.80 16.07 16.31
N ILE A 42 -3.61 15.73 17.31
CA ILE A 42 -4.79 16.50 17.74
C ILE A 42 -4.40 17.71 18.63
N ILE A 43 -3.44 17.54 19.56
CA ILE A 43 -3.02 18.58 20.50
C ILE A 43 -2.62 19.89 19.79
N PRO A 44 -1.82 19.89 18.72
CA PRO A 44 -1.54 21.13 17.99
C PRO A 44 -2.78 21.76 17.35
N ILE A 45 -3.74 20.96 16.90
CA ILE A 45 -5.01 21.45 16.34
C ILE A 45 -5.78 22.24 17.40
N GLU A 46 -5.91 21.68 18.59
CA GLU A 46 -6.57 22.35 19.73
C GLU A 46 -5.79 23.59 20.18
N ARG A 47 -4.49 23.44 20.45
CA ARG A 47 -3.62 24.52 20.96
C ARG A 47 -3.65 25.78 20.09
N HIS A 48 -3.73 25.61 18.77
CA HIS A 48 -3.71 26.72 17.81
C HIS A 48 -5.09 27.15 17.33
N GLY A 49 -6.17 26.56 17.86
CA GLY A 49 -7.54 26.89 17.45
C GLY A 49 -7.77 26.61 15.97
N ILE A 50 -7.17 25.52 15.45
CA ILE A 50 -7.35 25.09 14.06
C ILE A 50 -8.79 24.60 13.88
N ASP A 51 -9.52 25.27 13.01
CA ASP A 51 -10.92 25.01 12.74
C ASP A 51 -11.14 24.27 11.40
N ARG A 52 -12.40 24.09 11.01
CA ARG A 52 -12.78 23.43 9.74
C ARG A 52 -12.40 24.21 8.48
N HIS A 53 -12.03 25.49 8.60
CA HIS A 53 -11.58 26.33 7.48
C HIS A 53 -10.06 26.40 7.38
N SER A 54 -9.37 25.95 8.42
CA SER A 54 -7.93 25.82 8.47
C SER A 54 -7.45 24.53 7.78
N TYR A 55 -6.14 24.34 7.67
CA TYR A 55 -5.53 23.22 7.00
C TYR A 55 -4.47 22.57 7.89
N VAL A 56 -4.44 21.23 7.86
CA VAL A 56 -3.33 20.41 8.32
C VAL A 56 -2.55 19.97 7.09
N PHE A 57 -1.27 20.36 7.00
CA PHE A 57 -0.36 19.88 5.96
C PHE A 57 0.42 18.70 6.53
N CYS A 58 0.21 17.52 5.99
CA CYS A 58 0.88 16.28 6.38
C CYS A 58 1.92 15.91 5.33
N ILE A 59 3.20 15.87 5.73
CA ILE A 59 4.33 15.56 4.84
C ILE A 59 5.03 14.33 5.38
N GLY A 60 4.94 13.20 4.69
CA GLY A 60 5.51 11.94 5.17
C GLY A 60 5.14 10.73 4.33
N GLY A 61 5.59 9.55 4.74
CA GLY A 61 5.20 8.27 4.15
C GLY A 61 3.81 7.81 4.58
N GLY A 62 3.30 6.74 3.96
CA GLY A 62 1.93 6.26 4.10
C GLY A 62 1.45 6.07 5.54
N ALA A 63 2.24 5.39 6.38
CA ALA A 63 1.89 5.17 7.78
C ALA A 63 1.68 6.49 8.54
N PHE A 64 2.55 7.48 8.31
CA PHE A 64 2.44 8.80 8.91
C PHE A 64 1.21 9.57 8.40
N LEU A 65 0.93 9.46 7.09
CA LEU A 65 -0.25 10.07 6.48
C LEU A 65 -1.55 9.51 7.09
N ASP A 66 -1.59 8.21 7.38
CA ASP A 66 -2.73 7.54 7.99
C ASP A 66 -3.00 8.02 9.42
N VAL A 67 -1.95 8.14 10.24
CA VAL A 67 -2.06 8.60 11.64
C VAL A 67 -2.54 10.04 11.70
N ILE A 68 -1.90 10.93 10.94
CA ILE A 68 -2.27 12.35 10.92
C ILE A 68 -3.61 12.57 10.23
N GLY A 69 -3.91 11.75 9.22
CA GLY A 69 -5.21 11.73 8.57
C GLY A 69 -6.33 11.38 9.54
N LEU A 70 -6.12 10.37 10.39
CA LEU A 70 -7.08 10.01 11.44
C LEU A 70 -7.22 11.14 12.48
N SER A 71 -6.11 11.79 12.88
CA SER A 71 -6.12 12.94 13.78
C SER A 71 -6.95 14.10 13.20
N ALA A 72 -6.74 14.44 11.93
CA ALA A 72 -7.47 15.50 11.24
C ALA A 72 -8.95 15.12 11.03
N ALA A 73 -9.26 13.86 10.73
CA ALA A 73 -10.62 13.39 10.51
C ALA A 73 -11.46 13.40 11.81
N THR A 74 -10.83 13.14 12.96
CA THR A 74 -11.51 13.10 14.26
C THR A 74 -11.66 14.49 14.90
N ALA A 75 -10.68 15.38 14.76
CA ALA A 75 -10.74 16.73 15.29
C ALA A 75 -11.87 17.53 14.61
N HIS A 76 -12.76 18.12 15.41
CA HIS A 76 -13.94 18.87 14.93
C HIS A 76 -14.84 18.12 13.92
N ARG A 77 -14.79 16.78 13.86
CA ARG A 77 -15.44 15.92 12.85
C ARG A 77 -14.93 16.20 11.43
N GLY A 78 -13.66 16.55 11.31
CA GLY A 78 -12.94 16.77 10.06
C GLY A 78 -12.35 18.19 9.94
N VAL A 79 -11.01 18.24 9.94
CA VAL A 79 -10.22 19.41 9.56
C VAL A 79 -9.63 19.12 8.17
N ARG A 80 -9.51 20.16 7.32
CA ARG A 80 -8.98 19.99 5.96
C ARG A 80 -7.55 19.47 5.99
N LEU A 81 -7.35 18.29 5.43
CA LEU A 81 -6.04 17.65 5.32
C LEU A 81 -5.48 17.82 3.90
N VAL A 82 -4.27 18.36 3.79
CA VAL A 82 -3.48 18.33 2.54
C VAL A 82 -2.33 17.36 2.75
N ARG A 83 -2.29 16.31 1.95
CA ARG A 83 -1.25 15.29 2.00
C ARG A 83 -0.13 15.61 1.03
N PHE A 84 1.11 15.42 1.49
CA PHE A 84 2.34 15.44 0.68
C PHE A 84 3.05 14.11 0.90
N PRO A 85 2.69 13.07 0.14
CA PRO A 85 3.34 11.78 0.21
C PRO A 85 4.83 11.89 -0.15
N THR A 86 5.70 11.25 0.62
CA THR A 86 7.16 11.37 0.42
C THR A 86 7.84 10.07 0.01
N THR A 87 7.09 8.97 -0.09
CA THR A 87 7.60 7.66 -0.51
C THR A 87 6.89 7.20 -1.78
N THR A 88 7.54 6.33 -2.56
CA THR A 88 6.95 5.71 -3.76
C THR A 88 5.62 5.08 -3.41
N LEU A 89 5.61 4.18 -2.40
CA LEU A 89 4.41 3.52 -1.89
C LEU A 89 3.27 4.48 -1.50
N ALA A 90 3.62 5.65 -0.95
CA ALA A 90 2.59 6.62 -0.57
C ALA A 90 2.12 7.47 -1.75
N GLN A 91 2.97 7.71 -2.75
CA GLN A 91 2.59 8.49 -3.93
C GLN A 91 1.77 7.70 -4.92
N ASP A 92 2.02 6.40 -5.04
CA ASP A 92 1.34 5.53 -6.00
C ASP A 92 0.08 4.85 -5.46
N ASP A 93 -0.06 4.69 -4.12
CA ASP A 93 -1.19 4.01 -3.50
C ASP A 93 -1.70 4.75 -2.25
N SER A 94 -1.09 4.53 -1.08
CA SER A 94 -1.69 4.83 0.23
C SER A 94 -1.96 6.32 0.49
N GLY A 95 -1.14 7.21 -0.04
CA GLY A 95 -1.32 8.65 0.12
C GLY A 95 -2.46 9.22 -0.74
N VAL A 96 -2.78 8.56 -1.86
CA VAL A 96 -3.88 8.92 -2.76
C VAL A 96 -5.22 8.48 -2.20
N GLY A 97 -5.23 7.39 -1.43
CA GLY A 97 -6.41 6.78 -0.86
C GLY A 97 -7.16 7.65 0.16
N VAL A 98 -8.28 7.11 0.62
CA VAL A 98 -9.16 7.76 1.62
C VAL A 98 -9.09 7.09 2.98
N LYS A 99 -8.29 6.02 3.09
CA LYS A 99 -8.09 5.25 4.33
C LYS A 99 -7.20 6.06 5.29
N ASN A 100 -7.54 6.01 6.59
CA ASN A 100 -6.73 6.57 7.68
C ASN A 100 -6.86 5.64 8.87
N GLY A 101 -5.77 5.35 9.58
CA GLY A 101 -5.87 4.41 10.67
C GLY A 101 -4.58 4.18 11.46
N ILE A 102 -4.75 3.46 12.56
CA ILE A 102 -3.68 2.98 13.43
C ILE A 102 -3.86 1.50 13.77
N ASN A 103 -2.77 0.88 14.19
CA ASN A 103 -2.78 -0.50 14.64
C ASN A 103 -3.25 -0.58 16.10
N ALA A 104 -4.06 -1.58 16.43
CA ALA A 104 -4.53 -1.83 17.79
C ALA A 104 -4.83 -3.31 17.99
N PHE A 105 -4.68 -3.80 19.22
CA PHE A 105 -4.98 -5.19 19.61
C PHE A 105 -4.21 -6.24 18.77
N GLY A 106 -3.00 -5.91 18.32
CA GLY A 106 -2.23 -6.79 17.44
C GLY A 106 -2.76 -6.88 15.99
N LYS A 107 -3.79 -6.11 15.65
CA LYS A 107 -4.37 -6.06 14.30
C LYS A 107 -3.96 -4.77 13.59
N LYS A 108 -3.63 -4.89 12.29
CA LYS A 108 -3.27 -3.75 11.43
C LYS A 108 -4.52 -2.92 11.10
N ASN A 109 -4.36 -1.58 11.13
CA ASN A 109 -5.39 -0.60 10.76
C ASN A 109 -6.76 -0.81 11.47
N PHE A 110 -6.76 -1.36 12.70
CA PHE A 110 -7.98 -1.72 13.42
C PHE A 110 -8.83 -0.52 13.83
N ILE A 111 -8.18 0.59 14.19
CA ILE A 111 -8.87 1.85 14.49
C ILE A 111 -8.64 2.79 13.31
N GLY A 112 -9.71 3.16 12.62
CA GLY A 112 -9.58 3.98 11.44
C GLY A 112 -10.86 4.69 11.03
N ALA A 113 -10.72 5.52 10.00
CA ALA A 113 -11.83 6.20 9.37
C ALA A 113 -11.54 6.41 7.87
N PHE A 114 -12.58 6.33 7.08
CA PHE A 114 -12.55 6.81 5.71
C PHE A 114 -12.75 8.33 5.72
N ALA A 115 -11.75 9.08 5.27
CA ALA A 115 -11.84 10.53 5.16
C ALA A 115 -11.09 11.00 3.91
N VAL A 116 -11.82 11.69 3.04
CA VAL A 116 -11.25 12.24 1.81
C VAL A 116 -10.32 13.39 2.16
N PRO A 117 -9.05 13.38 1.74
CA PRO A 117 -8.15 14.51 1.92
C PRO A 117 -8.66 15.71 1.08
N TYR A 118 -8.42 16.92 1.57
CA TYR A 118 -8.75 18.15 0.82
C TYR A 118 -7.94 18.23 -0.48
N ALA A 119 -6.68 17.82 -0.44
CA ALA A 119 -5.82 17.66 -1.60
C ALA A 119 -4.70 16.66 -1.32
N VAL A 120 -4.20 16.04 -2.38
CA VAL A 120 -2.96 15.25 -2.40
C VAL A 120 -2.02 15.90 -3.39
N VAL A 121 -0.78 16.15 -2.97
CA VAL A 121 0.26 16.78 -3.78
C VAL A 121 1.43 15.81 -3.89
N ASN A 122 1.53 15.10 -4.99
CA ASN A 122 2.67 14.26 -5.33
C ASN A 122 3.79 15.11 -5.92
N ASP A 123 4.81 15.40 -5.11
CA ASP A 123 6.05 16.05 -5.56
C ASP A 123 7.11 14.95 -5.72
N PHE A 124 7.44 14.59 -6.95
CA PHE A 124 8.40 13.53 -7.25
C PHE A 124 9.80 13.81 -6.70
N GLN A 125 10.13 15.06 -6.35
CA GLN A 125 11.40 15.38 -5.71
C GLN A 125 11.57 14.67 -4.36
N PHE A 126 10.49 14.29 -3.70
CA PHE A 126 10.58 13.49 -2.47
C PHE A 126 11.09 12.08 -2.73
N LEU A 127 10.82 11.47 -3.87
CA LEU A 127 11.28 10.13 -4.23
C LEU A 127 12.80 10.00 -4.19
N TYR A 128 13.52 11.09 -4.51
CA TYR A 128 15.00 11.12 -4.49
C TYR A 128 15.59 11.30 -3.08
N THR A 129 14.75 11.37 -2.05
CA THR A 129 15.18 11.49 -0.65
C THR A 129 15.13 10.19 0.13
N GLN A 130 14.60 9.13 -0.45
CA GLN A 130 14.52 7.80 0.17
C GLN A 130 15.59 6.85 -0.38
N SER A 131 15.70 5.67 0.23
CA SER A 131 16.65 4.64 -0.24
C SER A 131 16.20 4.02 -1.56
N ASP A 132 17.14 3.48 -2.32
CA ASP A 132 16.86 2.75 -3.55
C ASP A 132 15.92 1.56 -3.32
N HIS A 133 16.10 0.85 -2.20
CA HIS A 133 15.22 -0.24 -1.81
C HIS A 133 13.77 0.23 -1.65
N ASN A 134 13.53 1.30 -0.89
CA ASN A 134 12.18 1.84 -0.69
C ASN A 134 11.56 2.36 -1.98
N ASN A 135 12.36 2.88 -2.91
CA ASN A 135 11.86 3.28 -4.22
C ASN A 135 11.40 2.07 -5.03
N ARG A 136 12.21 1.00 -5.05
CA ARG A 136 11.83 -0.22 -5.78
C ARG A 136 10.67 -0.94 -5.11
N SER A 137 10.72 -1.14 -3.79
CA SER A 137 9.67 -1.88 -3.09
C SER A 137 8.30 -1.22 -3.22
N GLY A 138 8.23 0.12 -3.24
CA GLY A 138 6.98 0.83 -3.50
C GLY A 138 6.34 0.48 -4.85
N LEU A 139 7.14 0.11 -5.87
CA LEU A 139 6.60 -0.30 -7.18
C LEU A 139 5.79 -1.61 -7.15
N SER A 140 5.78 -2.35 -6.02
CA SER A 140 4.88 -3.51 -5.85
C SER A 140 3.41 -3.12 -6.02
N GLU A 141 3.04 -1.91 -5.58
CA GLU A 141 1.69 -1.37 -5.73
C GLU A 141 1.37 -1.01 -7.19
N ALA A 142 2.34 -0.48 -7.93
CA ALA A 142 2.19 -0.21 -9.35
C ALA A 142 1.97 -1.52 -10.14
N VAL A 143 2.73 -2.57 -9.83
CA VAL A 143 2.54 -3.91 -10.42
C VAL A 143 1.16 -4.45 -10.05
N LYS A 144 0.76 -4.37 -8.79
CA LYS A 144 -0.55 -4.80 -8.31
C LYS A 144 -1.70 -4.12 -9.08
N VAL A 145 -1.69 -2.78 -9.14
CA VAL A 145 -2.80 -2.05 -9.77
C VAL A 145 -2.84 -2.28 -11.28
N ALA A 146 -1.69 -2.45 -11.92
CA ALA A 146 -1.61 -2.80 -13.34
C ALA A 146 -2.22 -4.18 -13.61
N LEU A 147 -1.84 -5.21 -12.86
CA LEU A 147 -2.39 -6.56 -12.95
C LEU A 147 -3.91 -6.61 -12.78
N VAL A 148 -4.46 -5.75 -11.92
CA VAL A 148 -5.88 -5.75 -11.56
C VAL A 148 -6.72 -4.87 -12.51
N LYS A 149 -6.15 -3.77 -13.06
CA LYS A 149 -6.93 -2.71 -13.72
C LYS A 149 -6.48 -2.34 -15.12
N ASP A 150 -5.21 -2.57 -15.48
CA ASP A 150 -4.66 -2.01 -16.72
C ASP A 150 -3.51 -2.85 -17.29
N GLY A 151 -3.84 -3.76 -18.22
CA GLY A 151 -2.86 -4.61 -18.88
C GLY A 151 -1.86 -3.82 -19.72
N VAL A 152 -2.24 -2.66 -20.29
CA VAL A 152 -1.32 -1.81 -21.04
C VAL A 152 -0.27 -1.19 -20.13
N PHE A 153 -0.67 -0.86 -18.90
CA PHE A 153 0.30 -0.40 -17.90
C PHE A 153 1.21 -1.53 -17.44
N PHE A 154 0.69 -2.75 -17.30
CA PHE A 154 1.50 -3.92 -16.99
C PHE A 154 2.56 -4.18 -18.07
N ASP A 155 2.18 -4.19 -19.36
CA ASP A 155 3.12 -4.36 -20.46
C ASP A 155 4.19 -3.25 -20.46
N TRP A 156 3.80 -2.01 -20.18
CA TRP A 156 4.74 -0.90 -20.07
C TRP A 156 5.73 -1.08 -18.91
N LEU A 157 5.29 -1.60 -17.76
CA LEU A 157 6.17 -1.90 -16.62
C LEU A 157 7.22 -2.96 -16.99
N GLU A 158 6.83 -4.01 -17.72
CA GLU A 158 7.76 -5.02 -18.23
C GLU A 158 8.77 -4.44 -19.21
N GLU A 159 8.31 -3.67 -20.20
CA GLU A 159 9.18 -3.03 -21.19
C GLU A 159 10.19 -2.07 -20.56
N ASN A 160 9.87 -1.50 -19.39
CA ASN A 160 10.70 -0.54 -18.68
C ASN A 160 11.37 -1.11 -17.43
N VAL A 161 11.34 -2.42 -17.21
CA VAL A 161 11.84 -3.06 -15.96
C VAL A 161 13.29 -2.69 -15.66
N GLU A 162 14.18 -2.65 -16.64
CA GLU A 162 15.59 -2.25 -16.45
C GLU A 162 15.74 -0.79 -16.03
N ALA A 163 14.92 0.09 -16.60
CA ALA A 163 14.93 1.52 -16.26
C ALA A 163 14.37 1.75 -14.86
N LEU A 164 13.31 1.02 -14.49
CA LEU A 164 12.70 1.04 -13.16
C LEU A 164 13.64 0.45 -12.12
N HIS A 165 14.29 -0.69 -12.40
CA HIS A 165 15.32 -1.28 -11.55
C HIS A 165 16.45 -0.30 -11.27
N ALA A 166 16.93 0.40 -12.33
CA ALA A 166 17.97 1.41 -12.22
C ALA A 166 17.46 2.75 -11.64
N LEU A 167 16.19 2.85 -11.25
CA LEU A 167 15.53 4.04 -10.71
C LEU A 167 15.72 5.26 -11.61
N LYS A 168 15.63 5.08 -12.92
CA LYS A 168 15.70 6.21 -13.86
C LYS A 168 14.54 7.17 -13.58
N PRO A 169 14.80 8.47 -13.37
CA PRO A 169 13.78 9.43 -12.95
C PRO A 169 12.50 9.37 -13.79
N ALA A 170 12.61 9.43 -15.11
CA ALA A 170 11.44 9.44 -15.98
C ALA A 170 10.59 8.17 -15.87
N ALA A 171 11.21 6.99 -15.73
CA ALA A 171 10.48 5.73 -15.58
C ALA A 171 9.80 5.63 -14.22
N LEU A 172 10.52 6.01 -13.13
CA LEU A 172 9.96 5.99 -11.78
C LEU A 172 8.78 6.95 -11.65
N GLU A 173 8.93 8.19 -12.11
CA GLU A 173 7.87 9.20 -12.05
C GLU A 173 6.65 8.78 -12.86
N GLU A 174 6.83 8.23 -14.07
CA GLU A 174 5.73 7.74 -14.90
C GLU A 174 5.00 6.54 -14.26
N ALA A 175 5.73 5.57 -13.67
CA ALA A 175 5.12 4.45 -12.97
C ALA A 175 4.26 4.91 -11.79
N VAL A 176 4.78 5.82 -10.98
CA VAL A 176 4.07 6.41 -9.84
C VAL A 176 2.86 7.21 -10.30
N GLU A 177 2.98 8.03 -11.34
CA GLU A 177 1.87 8.83 -11.87
C GLU A 177 0.73 7.96 -12.39
N ARG A 178 1.04 6.94 -13.21
CA ARG A 178 0.02 6.01 -13.75
C ARG A 178 -0.69 5.26 -12.64
N SER A 179 0.05 4.73 -11.66
CA SER A 179 -0.52 4.04 -10.51
C SER A 179 -1.45 4.95 -9.71
N ALA A 180 -0.98 6.15 -9.35
CA ALA A 180 -1.77 7.14 -8.61
C ALA A 180 -3.06 7.53 -9.35
N ILE A 181 -3.01 7.70 -10.68
CA ILE A 181 -4.17 8.01 -11.51
C ILE A 181 -5.18 6.85 -11.51
N LEU A 182 -4.72 5.60 -11.65
CA LEU A 182 -5.60 4.43 -11.60
C LEU A 182 -6.29 4.30 -10.24
N HIS A 183 -5.54 4.49 -9.15
CA HIS A 183 -6.07 4.49 -7.80
C HIS A 183 -7.09 5.61 -7.58
N ALA A 184 -6.75 6.85 -7.94
CA ALA A 184 -7.65 8.00 -7.82
C ALA A 184 -8.95 7.81 -8.64
N ARG A 185 -8.83 7.27 -9.87
CA ARG A 185 -10.01 6.94 -10.70
C ARG A 185 -10.86 5.87 -10.08
N HIS A 186 -10.26 4.84 -9.49
CA HIS A 186 -11.01 3.79 -8.80
C HIS A 186 -11.84 4.37 -7.64
N ILE A 187 -11.24 5.21 -6.79
CA ILE A 187 -11.95 5.87 -5.69
C ILE A 187 -13.04 6.80 -6.21
N ALA A 188 -12.75 7.64 -7.20
CA ALA A 188 -13.66 8.68 -7.67
C ALA A 188 -14.81 8.13 -8.52
N LEU A 189 -14.57 7.06 -9.30
CA LEU A 189 -15.48 6.57 -10.34
C LEU A 189 -15.95 5.13 -10.12
N GLY A 190 -15.34 4.39 -9.18
CA GLY A 190 -15.65 2.98 -8.93
C GLY A 190 -17.02 2.73 -8.24
N GLY A 191 -17.68 3.78 -7.77
CA GLY A 191 -19.01 3.69 -7.17
C GLY A 191 -19.03 3.38 -5.67
N ASP A 192 -17.92 2.92 -5.09
CA ASP A 192 -17.78 2.63 -3.66
C ASP A 192 -16.45 3.18 -3.09
N PRO A 193 -16.32 4.52 -2.95
CA PRO A 193 -15.07 5.16 -2.53
C PRO A 193 -14.65 4.81 -1.10
N PHE A 194 -15.54 4.29 -0.29
CA PHE A 194 -15.31 3.93 1.11
C PHE A 194 -15.27 2.43 1.34
N GLU A 195 -15.23 1.63 0.26
CA GLU A 195 -15.16 0.16 0.33
C GLU A 195 -16.20 -0.45 1.30
N THR A 196 -17.43 0.05 1.21
CA THR A 196 -18.56 -0.41 2.03
C THR A 196 -19.14 -1.74 1.52
N GLY A 197 -18.86 -2.08 0.27
CA GLY A 197 -19.17 -3.37 -0.32
C GLY A 197 -18.21 -4.46 0.08
N SER A 198 -18.43 -5.68 -0.42
CA SER A 198 -17.56 -6.83 -0.20
C SER A 198 -16.33 -6.85 -1.10
N SER A 199 -16.37 -6.11 -2.21
CA SER A 199 -15.27 -6.07 -3.19
C SER A 199 -14.24 -5.01 -2.81
N ARG A 200 -12.97 -5.42 -2.81
CA ARG A 200 -11.81 -4.55 -2.57
C ARG A 200 -10.78 -4.74 -3.67
N PRO A 201 -11.02 -4.18 -4.86
CA PRO A 201 -10.20 -4.47 -6.04
C PRO A 201 -8.73 -4.05 -5.90
N LEU A 202 -8.39 -3.24 -4.92
CA LEU A 202 -7.02 -2.84 -4.65
C LEU A 202 -6.32 -3.67 -3.56
N ASP A 203 -7.02 -4.64 -2.95
CA ASP A 203 -6.47 -5.52 -1.91
C ASP A 203 -5.91 -6.84 -2.48
N PHE A 204 -5.60 -6.91 -3.79
CA PHE A 204 -4.94 -8.06 -4.41
C PHE A 204 -3.59 -8.35 -3.73
N GLY A 205 -3.36 -9.60 -3.32
CA GLY A 205 -2.17 -10.01 -2.57
C GLY A 205 -2.15 -9.58 -1.08
N HIS A 206 -3.12 -8.79 -0.62
CA HIS A 206 -3.05 -8.12 0.69
C HIS A 206 -3.39 -9.03 1.88
N TRP A 207 -4.25 -10.02 1.72
CA TRP A 207 -4.56 -10.92 2.84
C TRP A 207 -3.33 -11.69 3.32
N THR A 208 -2.51 -12.17 2.38
CA THR A 208 -1.22 -12.82 2.64
C THR A 208 -0.21 -11.80 3.19
N ALA A 209 -0.11 -10.64 2.55
CA ALA A 209 0.83 -9.59 2.94
C ALA A 209 0.61 -9.13 4.40
N HIS A 210 -0.60 -8.77 4.77
CA HIS A 210 -0.91 -8.34 6.13
C HIS A 210 -0.61 -9.42 7.17
N LYS A 211 -0.83 -10.71 6.81
CA LYS A 211 -0.49 -11.80 7.74
C LYS A 211 1.01 -11.99 7.89
N MET A 212 1.78 -11.89 6.81
CA MET A 212 3.24 -11.95 6.88
C MET A 212 3.84 -10.81 7.70
N GLU A 213 3.32 -9.58 7.57
CA GLU A 213 3.73 -8.44 8.40
C GLU A 213 3.53 -8.74 9.89
N GLN A 214 2.39 -9.33 10.28
CA GLN A 214 2.12 -9.71 11.67
C GLN A 214 3.04 -10.85 12.14
N LEU A 215 3.29 -11.88 11.30
CA LEU A 215 4.12 -13.03 11.64
C LEU A 215 5.61 -12.67 11.81
N THR A 216 6.03 -11.53 11.26
CA THR A 216 7.39 -10.99 11.36
C THR A 216 7.49 -9.82 12.35
N ASP A 217 6.48 -9.62 13.19
CA ASP A 217 6.41 -8.45 14.10
C ASP A 217 6.67 -7.11 13.38
N PHE A 218 6.20 -7.01 12.12
CA PHE A 218 6.35 -5.86 11.22
C PHE A 218 7.81 -5.56 10.78
N GLU A 219 8.74 -6.52 10.92
CA GLU A 219 10.08 -6.41 10.35
C GLU A 219 10.07 -6.48 8.81
N LEU A 220 9.21 -7.33 8.24
CA LEU A 220 8.95 -7.35 6.80
C LEU A 220 8.17 -6.10 6.41
N SER A 221 8.73 -5.32 5.47
CA SER A 221 8.05 -4.10 5.00
C SER A 221 6.72 -4.43 4.31
N HIS A 222 5.74 -3.53 4.41
CA HIS A 222 4.47 -3.70 3.71
C HIS A 222 4.63 -3.94 2.20
N ALA A 223 5.47 -3.14 1.56
CA ALA A 223 5.70 -3.22 0.12
C ALA A 223 6.34 -4.57 -0.31
N ASP A 224 7.28 -5.09 0.49
CA ASP A 224 7.88 -6.41 0.23
C ASP A 224 6.86 -7.52 0.49
N ALA A 225 6.05 -7.41 1.53
CA ALA A 225 4.97 -8.35 1.80
C ALA A 225 3.91 -8.36 0.67
N VAL A 226 3.54 -7.19 0.15
CA VAL A 226 2.62 -7.06 -0.99
C VAL A 226 3.21 -7.71 -2.24
N SER A 227 4.50 -7.52 -2.52
CA SER A 227 5.16 -8.19 -3.65
C SER A 227 5.02 -9.72 -3.57
N VAL A 228 5.27 -10.31 -2.40
CA VAL A 228 5.09 -11.76 -2.19
C VAL A 228 3.63 -12.17 -2.37
N GLY A 229 2.70 -11.42 -1.79
CA GLY A 229 1.28 -11.71 -1.90
C GLY A 229 0.76 -11.62 -3.33
N VAL A 230 1.20 -10.60 -4.09
CA VAL A 230 0.87 -10.43 -5.52
C VAL A 230 1.41 -11.59 -6.34
N ALA A 231 2.68 -12.01 -6.13
CA ALA A 231 3.25 -13.16 -6.82
C ALA A 231 2.44 -14.43 -6.54
N LEU A 232 2.06 -14.65 -5.29
CA LEU A 232 1.36 -15.83 -4.84
C LEU A 232 -0.08 -15.92 -5.38
N ASP A 233 -0.87 -14.84 -5.25
CA ASP A 233 -2.25 -14.81 -5.74
C ASP A 233 -2.31 -14.84 -7.28
N THR A 234 -1.28 -14.31 -7.95
CA THR A 234 -1.15 -14.42 -9.42
C THR A 234 -0.89 -15.87 -9.86
N LEU A 235 0.07 -16.55 -9.22
CA LEU A 235 0.36 -17.96 -9.54
C LEU A 235 -0.82 -18.85 -9.17
N TYR A 236 -1.48 -18.61 -8.03
CA TYR A 236 -2.68 -19.32 -7.63
C TYR A 236 -3.81 -19.15 -8.66
N SER A 237 -4.02 -17.94 -9.19
CA SER A 237 -4.99 -17.68 -10.25
C SER A 237 -4.72 -18.54 -11.50
N ALA A 238 -3.44 -18.72 -11.87
CA ALA A 238 -3.06 -19.60 -12.98
C ALA A 238 -3.30 -21.07 -12.65
N ARG A 239 -2.95 -21.54 -11.46
CA ARG A 239 -3.17 -22.93 -11.03
C ARG A 239 -4.66 -23.29 -10.91
N CYS A 240 -5.53 -22.31 -10.68
CA CYS A 240 -6.98 -22.47 -10.77
C CYS A 240 -7.50 -22.46 -12.22
N GLY A 241 -6.65 -22.22 -13.21
CA GLY A 241 -7.05 -22.13 -14.63
C GLY A 241 -7.79 -20.84 -15.00
N TRP A 242 -7.73 -19.82 -14.17
CA TRP A 242 -8.36 -18.53 -14.43
C TRP A 242 -7.46 -17.60 -15.23
N LEU A 243 -6.16 -17.64 -14.99
CA LEU A 243 -5.12 -16.88 -15.67
C LEU A 243 -4.24 -17.79 -16.52
N ALA A 244 -3.73 -17.30 -17.63
CA ALA A 244 -2.73 -18.04 -18.40
C ALA A 244 -1.43 -18.19 -17.58
N GLU A 245 -0.81 -19.38 -17.65
CA GLU A 245 0.42 -19.66 -16.91
C GLU A 245 1.58 -18.74 -17.34
N GLU A 246 1.66 -18.43 -18.62
CA GLU A 246 2.62 -17.48 -19.16
C GLU A 246 2.49 -16.09 -18.49
N ASP A 247 1.26 -15.59 -18.35
CA ASP A 247 1.01 -14.28 -17.70
C ASP A 247 1.39 -14.28 -16.22
N ALA A 248 1.16 -15.41 -15.53
CA ALA A 248 1.57 -15.52 -14.14
C ALA A 248 3.10 -15.44 -13.99
N TRP A 249 3.83 -16.12 -14.84
CA TRP A 249 5.30 -16.07 -14.81
C TRP A 249 5.87 -14.74 -15.30
N ARG A 250 5.19 -14.05 -16.22
CA ARG A 250 5.52 -12.66 -16.59
C ARG A 250 5.46 -11.75 -15.35
N ALA A 251 4.36 -11.85 -14.56
CA ALA A 251 4.20 -11.04 -13.34
C ALA A 251 5.28 -11.35 -12.30
N VAL A 252 5.57 -12.63 -12.03
CA VAL A 252 6.66 -13.05 -11.15
C VAL A 252 8.01 -12.54 -11.66
N GLY A 253 8.23 -12.61 -12.99
CA GLY A 253 9.42 -12.11 -13.67
C GLY A 253 9.62 -10.61 -13.50
N LEU A 254 8.55 -9.84 -13.66
CA LEU A 254 8.56 -8.39 -13.46
C LEU A 254 8.94 -8.02 -12.01
N LEU A 255 8.31 -8.64 -11.01
CA LEU A 255 8.63 -8.40 -9.60
C LEU A 255 10.12 -8.70 -9.31
N ARG A 256 10.63 -9.82 -9.79
CA ARG A 256 12.06 -10.18 -9.63
C ARG A 256 12.99 -9.23 -10.39
N GLY A 257 12.60 -8.81 -11.59
CA GLY A 257 13.34 -7.80 -12.37
C GLY A 257 13.48 -6.47 -11.64
N LEU A 258 12.50 -6.11 -10.83
CA LEU A 258 12.53 -4.96 -9.92
C LEU A 258 13.31 -5.24 -8.61
N GLN A 259 13.90 -6.42 -8.43
CA GLN A 259 14.53 -6.88 -7.18
C GLN A 259 13.55 -6.95 -5.99
N LEU A 260 12.29 -7.25 -6.26
CA LEU A 260 11.28 -7.45 -5.23
C LEU A 260 11.21 -8.92 -4.83
N PRO A 261 10.95 -9.24 -3.55
CA PRO A 261 10.80 -10.62 -3.12
C PRO A 261 9.51 -11.22 -3.69
N VAL A 262 9.57 -12.46 -4.12
CA VAL A 262 8.41 -13.25 -4.56
C VAL A 262 8.07 -14.38 -3.60
N TRP A 263 8.91 -14.58 -2.59
CA TRP A 263 8.74 -15.52 -1.51
C TRP A 263 9.43 -15.00 -0.24
N HIS A 264 8.91 -15.39 0.94
CA HIS A 264 9.50 -15.03 2.23
C HIS A 264 9.36 -16.20 3.22
N GLU A 265 10.33 -16.39 4.11
CA GLU A 265 10.39 -17.49 5.07
C GLU A 265 9.22 -17.55 6.05
N SER A 266 8.54 -16.44 6.33
CA SER A 266 7.35 -16.41 7.16
C SER A 266 6.19 -17.24 6.59
N LEU A 267 6.19 -17.53 5.29
CA LEU A 267 5.24 -18.46 4.68
C LEU A 267 5.43 -19.92 5.14
N ASP A 268 6.62 -20.28 5.61
CA ASP A 268 6.92 -21.63 6.11
C ASP A 268 6.50 -21.86 7.57
N LEU A 269 6.11 -20.80 8.29
CA LEU A 269 5.67 -20.91 9.69
C LEU A 269 4.39 -21.73 9.79
N ARG A 270 4.40 -22.72 10.70
CA ARG A 270 3.29 -23.65 10.91
C ARG A 270 2.84 -23.68 12.37
N ASP A 271 1.59 -24.01 12.57
CA ASP A 271 1.04 -24.26 13.91
C ASP A 271 1.33 -25.69 14.39
N GLY A 272 0.84 -26.04 15.59
CA GLY A 272 1.04 -27.37 16.19
C GLY A 272 0.38 -28.52 15.44
N GLU A 273 -0.53 -28.24 14.50
CA GLU A 273 -1.22 -29.21 13.66
C GLU A 273 -0.57 -29.30 12.25
N GLY A 274 0.46 -28.49 11.98
CA GLY A 274 1.20 -28.47 10.72
C GLY A 274 0.58 -27.58 9.65
N ARG A 275 -0.53 -26.87 9.90
CA ARG A 275 -1.12 -25.90 8.98
C ARG A 275 -0.27 -24.63 8.96
N ARG A 276 -0.04 -24.05 7.78
CA ARG A 276 0.69 -22.77 7.67
C ARG A 276 -0.05 -21.65 8.38
N LEU A 277 0.69 -20.87 9.17
CA LEU A 277 0.11 -19.75 9.95
C LEU A 277 -0.47 -18.63 9.07
N VAL A 278 0.03 -18.51 7.84
CA VAL A 278 -0.47 -17.49 6.88
C VAL A 278 -1.97 -17.66 6.61
N TYR A 279 -2.53 -18.87 6.65
CA TYR A 279 -3.97 -19.11 6.41
C TYR A 279 -4.89 -18.54 7.49
N ARG A 280 -4.38 -18.18 8.68
CA ARG A 280 -5.14 -17.38 9.63
C ARG A 280 -5.49 -16.00 9.06
N GLY A 281 -4.71 -15.51 8.09
CA GLY A 281 -5.00 -14.28 7.37
C GLY A 281 -6.33 -14.33 6.60
N LEU A 282 -6.73 -15.48 6.05
CA LEU A 282 -8.04 -15.64 5.40
C LEU A 282 -9.20 -15.47 6.39
N GLU A 283 -9.04 -16.00 7.61
CA GLU A 283 -10.05 -15.89 8.67
C GLU A 283 -10.19 -14.43 9.13
N GLU A 284 -9.05 -13.75 9.35
CA GLU A 284 -9.01 -12.35 9.74
C GLU A 284 -9.57 -11.44 8.63
N PHE A 285 -9.27 -11.75 7.37
CA PHE A 285 -9.78 -11.02 6.22
C PHE A 285 -11.30 -11.16 6.07
N ARG A 286 -11.83 -12.37 6.29
CA ARG A 286 -13.27 -12.64 6.33
C ARG A 286 -13.98 -11.86 7.44
N GLU A 287 -13.42 -11.82 8.67
CA GLU A 287 -13.96 -11.03 9.78
C GLU A 287 -14.06 -9.56 9.40
N HIS A 288 -13.01 -9.05 8.77
CA HIS A 288 -12.91 -7.65 8.38
C HIS A 288 -13.95 -7.25 7.31
N LEU A 289 -14.33 -8.19 6.43
CA LEU A 289 -15.30 -7.99 5.35
C LEU A 289 -16.76 -8.26 5.76
N GLY A 290 -17.03 -8.62 7.01
CA GLY A 290 -18.39 -8.82 7.50
C GLY A 290 -18.94 -10.24 7.33
N GLY A 291 -18.08 -11.25 7.17
CA GLY A 291 -18.43 -12.66 7.33
C GLY A 291 -18.33 -13.55 6.09
N GLU A 292 -18.41 -13.01 4.88
CA GLU A 292 -18.10 -13.75 3.65
C GLU A 292 -16.66 -13.48 3.22
N LEU A 293 -15.89 -14.54 2.96
CA LEU A 293 -14.56 -14.38 2.39
C LEU A 293 -14.71 -13.81 0.98
N THR A 294 -14.06 -12.68 0.72
CA THR A 294 -13.97 -12.13 -0.63
C THR A 294 -12.51 -11.75 -0.88
N VAL A 295 -11.84 -12.48 -1.75
CA VAL A 295 -10.46 -12.24 -2.17
C VAL A 295 -10.44 -11.91 -3.65
N LEU A 296 -9.62 -10.96 -4.04
CA LEU A 296 -9.44 -10.63 -5.45
C LEU A 296 -8.44 -11.60 -6.07
N MET A 297 -8.77 -12.12 -7.26
CA MET A 297 -7.92 -12.96 -8.09
C MET A 297 -7.91 -12.42 -9.53
N LEU A 298 -7.17 -13.04 -10.44
CA LEU A 298 -7.05 -12.58 -11.83
C LEU A 298 -7.71 -13.56 -12.80
N GLU A 299 -8.46 -13.02 -13.77
CA GLU A 299 -8.93 -13.75 -14.97
C GLU A 299 -8.16 -13.37 -16.24
N GLY A 300 -7.30 -12.39 -16.15
CA GLY A 300 -6.41 -11.89 -17.18
C GLY A 300 -5.59 -10.74 -16.66
N VAL A 301 -4.53 -10.36 -17.34
CA VAL A 301 -3.75 -9.16 -16.99
C VAL A 301 -4.63 -7.92 -17.18
N GLY A 302 -4.76 -7.12 -16.14
CA GLY A 302 -5.68 -5.98 -16.08
C GLY A 302 -7.12 -6.35 -15.72
N GLN A 303 -7.39 -7.60 -15.32
CA GLN A 303 -8.75 -8.10 -15.08
C GLN A 303 -8.84 -8.84 -13.74
N GLY A 304 -9.11 -8.08 -12.67
CA GLY A 304 -9.38 -8.63 -11.34
C GLY A 304 -10.83 -9.11 -11.20
N VAL A 305 -11.02 -10.19 -10.43
CA VAL A 305 -12.32 -10.81 -10.16
C VAL A 305 -12.41 -11.27 -8.71
N ASP A 306 -13.56 -11.09 -8.09
CA ASP A 306 -13.80 -11.56 -6.72
C ASP A 306 -13.98 -13.07 -6.68
N ARG A 307 -13.39 -13.70 -5.67
CA ARG A 307 -13.57 -15.12 -5.32
C ARG A 307 -13.91 -15.26 -3.84
N HIS A 308 -14.70 -16.27 -3.52
CA HIS A 308 -15.22 -16.45 -2.16
C HIS A 308 -14.64 -17.69 -1.46
N SER A 309 -13.63 -18.29 -2.05
CA SER A 309 -12.93 -19.43 -1.47
C SER A 309 -11.49 -19.52 -1.99
N VAL A 310 -10.61 -20.05 -1.18
CA VAL A 310 -9.23 -20.40 -1.52
C VAL A 310 -9.03 -21.88 -1.20
N ASP A 311 -8.55 -22.66 -2.19
CA ASP A 311 -8.10 -24.02 -1.97
C ASP A 311 -6.69 -23.98 -1.35
N GLU A 312 -6.61 -24.26 -0.04
CA GLU A 312 -5.35 -24.18 0.70
C GLU A 312 -4.31 -25.18 0.18
N ALA A 313 -4.72 -26.36 -0.32
CA ALA A 313 -3.77 -27.35 -0.82
C ALA A 313 -3.12 -26.87 -2.13
N LEU A 314 -3.92 -26.32 -3.04
CA LEU A 314 -3.42 -25.73 -4.27
C LEU A 314 -2.56 -24.49 -4.00
N HIS A 315 -2.99 -23.65 -3.06
CA HIS A 315 -2.25 -22.46 -2.64
C HIS A 315 -0.90 -22.83 -1.98
N GLU A 316 -0.86 -23.91 -1.17
CA GLU A 316 0.37 -24.43 -0.58
C GLU A 316 1.36 -24.89 -1.67
N ALA A 317 0.87 -25.54 -2.73
CA ALA A 317 1.69 -25.91 -3.88
C ALA A 317 2.31 -24.67 -4.57
N CYS A 318 1.54 -23.58 -4.69
CA CYS A 318 2.06 -22.30 -5.21
C CYS A 318 3.15 -21.69 -4.32
N ILE A 319 3.02 -21.79 -2.99
CA ILE A 319 4.07 -21.33 -2.06
C ILE A 319 5.38 -22.10 -2.30
N GLU A 320 5.33 -23.42 -2.41
CA GLU A 320 6.53 -24.24 -2.68
C GLU A 320 7.15 -23.94 -4.05
N GLU A 321 6.31 -23.70 -5.05
CA GLU A 321 6.76 -23.36 -6.40
C GLU A 321 7.47 -21.99 -6.42
N LEU A 322 6.91 -20.97 -5.77
CA LEU A 322 7.55 -19.66 -5.62
C LEU A 322 8.83 -19.73 -4.80
N LYS A 323 8.87 -20.58 -3.76
CA LYS A 323 10.08 -20.84 -3.00
C LYS A 323 11.20 -21.35 -3.89
N THR A 324 10.90 -22.35 -4.72
CA THR A 324 11.85 -22.90 -5.69
C THR A 324 12.28 -21.86 -6.71
N ALA A 325 11.32 -21.12 -7.29
CA ALA A 325 11.61 -20.06 -8.25
C ALA A 325 12.45 -18.92 -7.66
N SER A 326 12.30 -18.63 -6.36
CA SER A 326 13.11 -17.62 -5.67
C SER A 326 14.59 -18.02 -5.57
N GLN A 327 14.88 -19.32 -5.50
CA GLN A 327 16.22 -19.87 -5.32
C GLN A 327 16.90 -20.24 -6.64
N GLU A 328 16.16 -20.85 -7.58
CA GLU A 328 16.70 -21.48 -8.78
C GLU A 328 16.46 -20.68 -10.07
N GLY A 329 15.53 -19.77 -10.07
CA GLY A 329 15.08 -19.04 -11.26
C GLY A 329 13.66 -19.42 -11.68
N ILE A 330 13.13 -18.68 -12.66
CA ILE A 330 11.79 -18.93 -13.21
C ILE A 330 11.85 -20.14 -14.13
N PRO A 331 10.87 -21.06 -14.10
CA PRO A 331 10.76 -22.14 -15.07
C PRO A 331 10.74 -21.58 -16.51
N THR A 332 11.54 -22.17 -17.41
CA THR A 332 11.61 -21.78 -18.82
C THR A 332 10.50 -22.43 -19.63
#